data_0f14bc0ee00bbe91e652af1359497d0b
#
_entry.id   0f14bc0ee00bbe91e652af1359497d0b
#
_cell.length_a   1.000
_cell.length_b   1.000
_cell.length_c   1.000
_cell.angle_alpha   90.00
_cell.angle_beta   90.00
_cell.angle_gamma   90.00
#
_symmetry.space_group_name_H-M   'P 1'
#
loop_
_entity.id
_entity.type
_entity.pdbx_description
1 polymer ?
#
loop_
_entity_poly.entity_id
_entity_poly.type
_entity_poly.pdbx_seq_one_letter_code
_entity_poly.pdbx_strand_id
1 'polypeptide(L)'
;MSNLGRKLLDKPYALWAVLFVLAPLCMVVYYAFTDAGGAFSLHSVSQIPSYLSTILLSVLYGLAATVICLLLGYPFAYLISKHAARRQRTVVLLVMLPMWMNFLIRTYSWMTILGDSGVINSFLTAVGLEPAKLINTGGAVILGMVYNFLPYMILTIYSVLSKLDGSLIEAAEDLG
;
A
#
# COMPACT_ATOMS: atom_id res chain seq x y z
N MET A 1 22.76 -31.42 -3.62
CA MET A 1 21.32 -31.72 -3.81
C MET A 1 21.13 -32.09 -5.28
N SER A 2 20.71 -33.30 -5.56
CA SER A 2 20.58 -33.86 -6.92
C SER A 2 19.53 -33.10 -7.73
N ASN A 3 19.75 -32.97 -9.05
CA ASN A 3 18.82 -32.36 -10.00
C ASN A 3 17.39 -32.99 -9.94
N LEU A 4 17.28 -34.20 -9.43
CA LEU A 4 16.02 -34.90 -9.24
C LEU A 4 15.18 -34.31 -8.10
N GLY A 5 15.83 -33.91 -6.99
CA GLY A 5 15.14 -33.27 -5.86
C GLY A 5 14.57 -31.88 -6.20
N ARG A 6 15.29 -31.09 -7.00
CA ARG A 6 14.78 -29.82 -7.53
C ARG A 6 13.57 -30.03 -8.43
N LYS A 7 13.62 -30.94 -9.38
CA LYS A 7 12.50 -31.25 -10.29
C LYS A 7 11.24 -31.77 -9.58
N LEU A 8 11.41 -32.43 -8.44
CA LEU A 8 10.28 -32.92 -7.62
C LEU A 8 9.63 -31.78 -6.79
N LEU A 9 10.41 -30.81 -6.32
CA LEU A 9 9.92 -29.66 -5.59
C LEU A 9 9.29 -28.59 -6.50
N ASP A 10 9.74 -28.51 -7.75
CA ASP A 10 9.21 -27.54 -8.73
C ASP A 10 7.78 -27.90 -9.21
N LYS A 11 7.42 -29.20 -9.23
CA LYS A 11 6.10 -29.64 -9.71
C LYS A 11 4.93 -29.17 -8.83
N PRO A 12 4.94 -29.29 -7.49
CA PRO A 12 3.87 -28.78 -6.64
C PRO A 12 3.74 -27.25 -6.73
N TYR A 13 4.87 -26.53 -6.82
CA TYR A 13 4.88 -25.09 -7.01
C TYR A 13 4.29 -24.70 -8.37
N ALA A 14 4.68 -25.37 -9.44
CA ALA A 14 4.14 -25.12 -10.78
C ALA A 14 2.63 -25.38 -10.83
N LEU A 15 2.16 -26.49 -10.22
CA LEU A 15 0.73 -26.79 -10.12
C LEU A 15 -0.02 -25.70 -9.36
N TRP A 16 0.52 -25.26 -8.21
CA TRP A 16 -0.04 -24.17 -7.42
C TRP A 16 -0.11 -22.86 -8.23
N ALA A 17 0.98 -22.50 -8.91
CA ALA A 17 1.04 -21.29 -9.73
C ALA A 17 0.03 -21.33 -10.91
N VAL A 18 -0.11 -22.46 -11.58
CA VAL A 18 -1.10 -22.64 -12.64
C VAL A 18 -2.52 -22.47 -12.07
N LEU A 19 -2.81 -23.10 -10.95
CA LEU A 19 -4.16 -23.14 -10.39
C LEU A 19 -4.58 -21.80 -9.76
N PHE A 20 -3.67 -21.14 -9.05
CA PHE A 20 -3.98 -19.91 -8.29
C PHE A 20 -3.55 -18.61 -8.97
N VAL A 21 -2.68 -18.66 -9.95
CA VAL A 21 -2.24 -17.47 -10.70
C VAL A 21 -2.72 -17.52 -12.15
N LEU A 22 -2.36 -18.56 -12.88
CA LEU A 22 -2.65 -18.61 -14.32
C LEU A 22 -4.15 -18.80 -14.61
N ALA A 23 -4.84 -19.68 -13.87
CA ALA A 23 -6.26 -19.92 -14.10
C ALA A 23 -7.12 -18.67 -13.85
N PRO A 24 -6.98 -17.91 -12.72
CA PRO A 24 -7.71 -16.66 -12.55
C PRO A 24 -7.38 -15.61 -13.63
N LEU A 25 -6.13 -15.49 -14.06
CA LEU A 25 -5.76 -14.59 -15.16
C LEU A 25 -6.42 -14.98 -16.47
N CYS A 26 -6.43 -16.29 -16.82
CA CYS A 26 -7.15 -16.78 -17.99
C CYS A 26 -8.66 -16.51 -17.89
N MET A 27 -9.26 -16.66 -16.71
CA MET A 27 -10.66 -16.32 -16.48
C MET A 27 -10.93 -14.84 -16.72
N VAL A 28 -10.08 -13.95 -16.21
CA VAL A 28 -10.20 -12.49 -16.44
C VAL A 28 -10.15 -12.19 -17.93
N VAL A 29 -9.19 -12.75 -18.66
CA VAL A 29 -9.08 -12.59 -20.11
C VAL A 29 -10.31 -13.16 -20.82
N TYR A 30 -10.76 -14.34 -20.43
CA TYR A 30 -11.96 -14.96 -21.01
C TYR A 30 -13.19 -14.04 -20.84
N TYR A 31 -13.48 -13.57 -19.63
CA TYR A 31 -14.61 -12.67 -19.36
C TYR A 31 -14.46 -11.28 -19.98
N ALA A 32 -13.24 -10.79 -20.19
CA ALA A 32 -13.02 -9.51 -20.88
C ALA A 32 -13.48 -9.56 -22.36
N PHE A 33 -13.40 -10.75 -22.98
CA PHE A 33 -13.73 -10.96 -24.38
C PHE A 33 -15.00 -11.79 -24.62
N THR A 34 -15.80 -12.03 -23.56
CA THR A 34 -17.00 -12.86 -23.66
C THR A 34 -18.19 -12.12 -23.06
N ASP A 35 -19.36 -12.19 -23.72
CA ASP A 35 -20.61 -11.65 -23.23
C ASP A 35 -21.30 -12.63 -22.25
N ALA A 36 -22.35 -12.18 -21.56
CA ALA A 36 -23.16 -12.99 -20.65
C ALA A 36 -23.72 -14.29 -21.27
N GLY A 37 -23.85 -14.34 -22.60
CA GLY A 37 -24.24 -15.52 -23.37
C GLY A 37 -23.09 -16.46 -23.76
N GLY A 38 -21.83 -16.17 -23.39
CA GLY A 38 -20.66 -16.99 -23.78
C GLY A 38 -20.14 -16.72 -25.17
N ALA A 39 -20.72 -15.76 -25.93
CA ALA A 39 -20.26 -15.40 -27.27
C ALA A 39 -19.08 -14.40 -27.20
N PHE A 40 -18.19 -14.44 -28.18
CA PHE A 40 -17.09 -13.48 -28.27
C PHE A 40 -17.64 -12.04 -28.44
N SER A 41 -17.28 -11.14 -27.58
CA SER A 41 -17.73 -9.75 -27.58
C SER A 41 -16.61 -8.82 -27.12
N LEU A 42 -16.47 -7.69 -27.82
CA LEU A 42 -15.57 -6.59 -27.42
C LEU A 42 -16.29 -5.52 -26.58
N HIS A 43 -17.53 -5.79 -26.16
CA HIS A 43 -18.35 -4.83 -25.44
C HIS A 43 -17.67 -4.35 -24.15
N SER A 44 -17.13 -5.26 -23.33
CA SER A 44 -16.42 -4.91 -22.09
C SER A 44 -15.18 -4.05 -22.37
N VAL A 45 -14.45 -4.33 -23.42
CA VAL A 45 -13.26 -3.56 -23.83
C VAL A 45 -13.66 -2.17 -24.35
N SER A 46 -14.77 -2.08 -25.10
CA SER A 46 -15.26 -0.80 -25.63
C SER A 46 -15.76 0.16 -24.54
N GLN A 47 -16.06 -0.35 -23.35
CA GLN A 47 -16.44 0.48 -22.19
C GLN A 47 -15.26 1.09 -21.44
N ILE A 48 -14.02 0.66 -21.68
CA ILE A 48 -12.81 1.20 -20.99
C ILE A 48 -12.74 2.73 -21.05
N PRO A 49 -13.02 3.41 -22.19
CA PRO A 49 -12.98 4.87 -22.24
C PRO A 49 -13.93 5.56 -21.26
N SER A 50 -15.08 4.95 -20.95
CA SER A 50 -16.05 5.53 -20.00
C SER A 50 -15.55 5.50 -18.56
N TYR A 51 -14.60 4.59 -18.23
CA TYR A 51 -13.96 4.50 -16.91
C TYR A 51 -12.62 5.24 -16.83
N LEU A 52 -12.17 5.88 -17.91
CA LEU A 52 -10.85 6.50 -17.97
C LEU A 52 -10.67 7.57 -16.89
N SER A 53 -11.69 8.38 -16.62
CA SER A 53 -11.67 9.39 -15.55
C SER A 53 -11.46 8.76 -14.16
N THR A 54 -12.14 7.65 -13.90
CA THR A 54 -12.00 6.91 -12.64
C THR A 54 -10.61 6.29 -12.51
N ILE A 55 -10.07 5.74 -13.59
CA ILE A 55 -8.72 5.16 -13.64
C ILE A 55 -7.68 6.26 -13.37
N LEU A 56 -7.78 7.39 -14.07
CA LEU A 56 -6.86 8.51 -13.87
C LEU A 56 -6.92 9.07 -12.45
N LEU A 57 -8.13 9.20 -11.90
CA LEU A 57 -8.32 9.65 -10.52
C LEU A 57 -7.71 8.68 -9.51
N SER A 58 -7.85 7.37 -9.73
CA SER A 58 -7.24 6.34 -8.89
C SER A 58 -5.71 6.38 -8.94
N VAL A 59 -5.13 6.59 -10.13
CA VAL A 59 -3.69 6.78 -10.30
C VAL A 59 -3.21 8.04 -9.58
N LEU A 60 -3.97 9.15 -9.69
CA LEU A 60 -3.64 10.40 -9.01
C LEU A 60 -3.66 10.24 -7.48
N TYR A 61 -4.66 9.56 -6.92
CA TYR A 61 -4.71 9.28 -5.49
C TYR A 61 -3.56 8.38 -5.04
N GLY A 62 -3.22 7.36 -5.84
CA GLY A 62 -2.07 6.49 -5.58
C GLY A 62 -0.74 7.26 -5.59
N LEU A 63 -0.57 8.16 -6.57
CA LEU A 63 0.62 9.00 -6.66
C LEU A 63 0.70 9.96 -5.46
N ALA A 64 -0.39 10.64 -5.12
CA ALA A 64 -0.44 11.54 -3.96
C ALA A 64 -0.11 10.80 -2.65
N ALA A 65 -0.71 9.63 -2.42
CA ALA A 65 -0.42 8.81 -1.26
C ALA A 65 1.05 8.35 -1.22
N THR A 66 1.63 7.98 -2.37
CA THR A 66 3.04 7.57 -2.47
C THR A 66 3.98 8.73 -2.12
N VAL A 67 3.72 9.93 -2.66
CA VAL A 67 4.53 11.13 -2.35
C VAL A 67 4.46 11.45 -0.85
N ILE A 68 3.26 11.43 -0.25
CA ILE A 68 3.09 11.66 1.18
C ILE A 68 3.83 10.58 2.00
N CYS A 69 3.68 9.30 1.63
CA CYS A 69 4.38 8.21 2.30
C CYS A 69 5.91 8.36 2.20
N LEU A 70 6.42 8.84 1.07
CA LEU A 70 7.86 9.07 0.88
C LEU A 70 8.34 10.23 1.74
N LEU A 71 7.61 11.37 1.72
CA LEU A 71 7.95 12.57 2.49
C LEU A 71 7.94 12.32 4.01
N LEU A 72 7.04 11.48 4.50
CA LEU A 72 6.96 11.10 5.91
C LEU A 72 7.88 9.92 6.24
N GLY A 73 7.92 8.93 5.35
CA GLY A 73 8.62 7.66 5.56
C GLY A 73 10.12 7.80 5.51
N TYR A 74 10.66 8.62 4.59
CA TYR A 74 12.10 8.80 4.45
C TYR A 74 12.76 9.44 5.69
N PRO A 75 12.29 10.60 6.20
CA PRO A 75 12.86 11.19 7.41
C PRO A 75 12.75 10.26 8.62
N PHE A 76 11.60 9.58 8.74
CA PHE A 76 11.39 8.66 9.85
C PHE A 76 12.33 7.45 9.79
N ALA A 77 12.46 6.82 8.62
CA ALA A 77 13.40 5.72 8.39
C ALA A 77 14.86 6.14 8.62
N TYR A 78 15.22 7.35 8.16
CA TYR A 78 16.55 7.91 8.38
C TYR A 78 16.85 8.12 9.87
N LEU A 79 15.90 8.70 10.61
CA LEU A 79 16.04 8.86 12.06
C LEU A 79 16.21 7.49 12.76
N ILE A 80 15.44 6.48 12.38
CA ILE A 80 15.58 5.13 12.95
C ILE A 80 16.98 4.60 12.66
N SER A 81 17.50 4.73 11.44
CA SER A 81 18.81 4.19 11.05
C SER A 81 19.98 4.78 11.84
N LYS A 82 19.84 6.01 12.35
CA LYS A 82 20.88 6.70 13.14
C LYS A 82 20.85 6.33 14.64
N HIS A 83 19.84 5.62 15.13
CA HIS A 83 19.75 5.23 16.53
C HIS A 83 20.51 3.93 16.82
N ALA A 84 20.81 3.70 18.11
CA ALA A 84 21.41 2.44 18.54
C ALA A 84 20.51 1.22 18.20
N ALA A 85 21.12 0.09 17.87
CA ALA A 85 20.46 -1.12 17.38
C ALA A 85 19.26 -1.60 18.24
N ARG A 86 19.33 -1.43 19.56
CA ARG A 86 18.23 -1.76 20.47
C ARG A 86 17.00 -0.88 20.23
N ARG A 87 17.19 0.43 20.04
CA ARG A 87 16.10 1.37 19.75
C ARG A 87 15.52 1.13 18.36
N GLN A 88 16.38 0.88 17.36
CA GLN A 88 15.95 0.53 16.01
C GLN A 88 14.95 -0.63 16.04
N ARG A 89 15.28 -1.73 16.73
CA ARG A 89 14.42 -2.92 16.84
C ARG A 89 13.06 -2.57 17.47
N THR A 90 13.05 -1.78 18.54
CA THR A 90 11.81 -1.39 19.22
C THR A 90 10.93 -0.51 18.33
N VAL A 91 11.51 0.50 17.67
CA VAL A 91 10.75 1.41 16.79
C VAL A 91 10.21 0.68 15.57
N VAL A 92 10.99 -0.22 14.96
CA VAL A 92 10.54 -1.08 13.85
C VAL A 92 9.35 -1.93 14.28
N LEU A 93 9.40 -2.56 15.46
CA LEU A 93 8.26 -3.32 15.99
C LEU A 93 7.02 -2.45 16.18
N LEU A 94 7.17 -1.23 16.72
CA LEU A 94 6.06 -0.29 16.89
C LEU A 94 5.44 0.13 15.55
N VAL A 95 6.25 0.35 14.53
CA VAL A 95 5.79 0.66 13.17
C VAL A 95 5.00 -0.51 12.57
N MET A 96 5.37 -1.75 12.91
CA MET A 96 4.68 -2.96 12.43
C MET A 96 3.37 -3.25 13.16
N LEU A 97 3.17 -2.77 14.39
CA LEU A 97 1.97 -3.07 15.19
C LEU A 97 0.65 -2.81 14.45
N PRO A 98 0.46 -1.65 13.78
CA PRO A 98 -0.77 -1.40 13.04
C PRO A 98 -1.02 -2.40 11.90
N MET A 99 0.05 -3.00 11.34
CA MET A 99 -0.08 -3.96 10.24
C MET A 99 -0.67 -5.30 10.70
N TRP A 100 -0.52 -5.66 11.97
CA TRP A 100 -1.06 -6.90 12.54
C TRP A 100 -2.54 -6.79 12.90
N MET A 101 -3.08 -5.58 12.92
CA MET A 101 -4.51 -5.39 13.13
C MET A 101 -5.31 -5.82 11.87
N ASN A 102 -6.48 -6.39 12.10
CA ASN A 102 -7.38 -6.75 11.01
C ASN A 102 -7.74 -5.51 10.17
N PHE A 103 -7.64 -5.66 8.84
CA PHE A 103 -7.90 -4.58 7.89
C PHE A 103 -9.32 -3.98 8.03
N LEU A 104 -10.34 -4.83 8.22
CA LEU A 104 -11.72 -4.37 8.37
C LEU A 104 -11.89 -3.51 9.61
N ILE A 105 -11.35 -3.94 10.76
CA ILE A 105 -11.44 -3.17 12.02
C ILE A 105 -10.79 -1.79 11.83
N ARG A 106 -9.63 -1.72 11.18
CA ARG A 106 -8.96 -0.45 10.88
C ARG A 106 -9.81 0.45 9.99
N THR A 107 -10.39 -0.12 8.95
CA THR A 107 -11.23 0.64 8.01
C THR A 107 -12.46 1.18 8.70
N TYR A 108 -13.15 0.37 9.49
CA TYR A 108 -14.30 0.82 10.28
C TYR A 108 -13.93 1.90 11.30
N SER A 109 -12.76 1.78 11.94
CA SER A 109 -12.27 2.82 12.87
C SER A 109 -12.10 4.16 12.16
N TRP A 110 -11.51 4.17 10.96
CA TRP A 110 -11.39 5.39 10.15
C TRP A 110 -12.74 5.94 9.72
N MET A 111 -13.68 5.08 9.31
CA MET A 111 -15.05 5.49 8.98
C MET A 111 -15.74 6.15 10.18
N THR A 112 -15.57 5.60 11.38
CA THR A 112 -16.13 6.18 12.61
C THR A 112 -15.47 7.52 12.98
N ILE A 113 -14.16 7.64 12.83
CA ILE A 113 -13.40 8.87 13.15
C ILE A 113 -13.75 10.00 12.18
N LEU A 114 -13.87 9.69 10.88
CA LEU A 114 -14.15 10.66 9.80
C LEU A 114 -15.65 10.88 9.56
N GLY A 115 -16.52 10.13 10.21
CA GLY A 115 -17.99 10.22 10.05
C GLY A 115 -18.53 11.59 10.45
N ASP A 116 -19.74 11.92 10.00
CA ASP A 116 -20.39 13.19 10.28
C ASP A 116 -20.59 13.45 11.78
N SER A 117 -20.84 12.41 12.57
CA SER A 117 -20.88 12.42 14.04
C SER A 117 -19.60 11.86 14.69
N GLY A 118 -18.51 11.80 13.92
CA GLY A 118 -17.24 11.23 14.34
C GLY A 118 -16.45 12.13 15.30
N VAL A 119 -15.35 11.58 15.81
CA VAL A 119 -14.48 12.26 16.80
C VAL A 119 -13.97 13.59 16.28
N ILE A 120 -13.60 13.68 15.00
CA ILE A 120 -13.07 14.93 14.42
C ILE A 120 -14.17 16.00 14.36
N ASN A 121 -15.36 15.66 13.89
CA ASN A 121 -16.47 16.61 13.83
C ASN A 121 -16.97 17.03 15.21
N SER A 122 -16.98 16.10 16.15
CA SER A 122 -17.28 16.44 17.57
C SER A 122 -16.26 17.44 18.15
N PHE A 123 -15.00 17.25 17.84
CA PHE A 123 -13.94 18.20 18.24
C PHE A 123 -14.10 19.56 17.56
N LEU A 124 -14.35 19.59 16.24
CA LEU A 124 -14.58 20.85 15.49
C LEU A 124 -15.75 21.64 16.09
N THR A 125 -16.87 20.95 16.37
CA THR A 125 -18.05 21.58 16.99
C THR A 125 -17.74 22.10 18.39
N ALA A 126 -16.95 21.38 19.18
CA ALA A 126 -16.57 21.81 20.53
C ALA A 126 -15.69 23.09 20.52
N VAL A 127 -14.93 23.32 19.45
CA VAL A 127 -14.10 24.52 19.27
C VAL A 127 -14.88 25.66 18.58
N GLY A 128 -16.16 25.43 18.22
CA GLY A 128 -17.01 26.44 17.56
C GLY A 128 -16.85 26.48 16.04
N LEU A 129 -16.26 25.45 15.42
CA LEU A 129 -16.15 25.31 13.97
C LEU A 129 -17.30 24.48 13.42
N GLU A 130 -17.68 24.71 12.17
CA GLU A 130 -18.70 23.91 11.49
C GLU A 130 -18.18 22.48 11.20
N PRO A 131 -19.05 21.45 11.32
CA PRO A 131 -18.69 20.09 10.94
C PRO A 131 -18.30 20.01 9.46
N ALA A 132 -17.22 19.30 9.17
CA ALA A 132 -16.73 19.11 7.81
C ALA A 132 -17.12 17.74 7.26
N LYS A 133 -17.50 17.67 5.98
CA LYS A 133 -17.73 16.40 5.30
C LYS A 133 -16.38 15.76 4.96
N LEU A 134 -15.90 14.89 5.84
CA LEU A 134 -14.60 14.23 5.71
C LEU A 134 -14.72 12.87 5.04
N ILE A 135 -15.73 12.07 5.43
CA ILE A 135 -15.98 10.74 4.87
C ILE A 135 -16.43 10.82 3.39
N ASN A 136 -16.11 9.79 2.61
CA ASN A 136 -16.41 9.71 1.17
C ASN A 136 -15.78 10.84 0.33
N THR A 137 -14.65 11.37 0.77
CA THR A 137 -13.86 12.38 0.04
C THR A 137 -12.55 11.79 -0.47
N GLY A 138 -11.97 12.41 -1.50
CA GLY A 138 -10.64 12.04 -1.99
C GLY A 138 -9.55 12.14 -0.91
N GLY A 139 -9.68 13.11 0.01
CA GLY A 139 -8.78 13.24 1.16
C GLY A 139 -8.85 12.04 2.11
N ALA A 140 -10.06 11.54 2.40
CA ALA A 140 -10.24 10.32 3.21
C ALA A 140 -9.62 9.09 2.54
N VAL A 141 -9.75 8.96 1.22
CA VAL A 141 -9.12 7.87 0.45
C VAL A 141 -7.60 7.94 0.56
N ILE A 142 -7.01 9.13 0.30
CA ILE A 142 -5.56 9.33 0.41
C ILE A 142 -5.08 9.05 1.83
N LEU A 143 -5.77 9.55 2.86
CA LEU A 143 -5.44 9.30 4.26
C LEU A 143 -5.43 7.80 4.58
N GLY A 144 -6.46 7.08 4.15
CA GLY A 144 -6.55 5.62 4.33
C GLY A 144 -5.42 4.87 3.61
N MET A 145 -5.05 5.31 2.40
CA MET A 145 -3.92 4.75 1.65
C MET A 145 -2.60 5.02 2.38
N VAL A 146 -2.35 6.27 2.79
CA VAL A 146 -1.14 6.63 3.54
C VAL A 146 -1.03 5.80 4.82
N TYR A 147 -2.09 5.74 5.62
CA TYR A 147 -2.09 4.95 6.85
C TYR A 147 -1.76 3.46 6.62
N ASN A 148 -2.28 2.88 5.54
CA ASN A 148 -2.04 1.48 5.22
C ASN A 148 -0.63 1.22 4.68
N PHE A 149 -0.08 2.12 3.85
CA PHE A 149 1.16 1.89 3.13
C PHE A 149 2.39 2.54 3.76
N LEU A 150 2.23 3.54 4.64
CA LEU A 150 3.33 4.22 5.33
C LEU A 150 4.27 3.26 6.09
N PRO A 151 3.79 2.26 6.87
CA PRO A 151 4.67 1.30 7.53
C PRO A 151 5.55 0.52 6.55
N TYR A 152 5.00 0.08 5.41
CA TYR A 152 5.76 -0.62 4.37
C TYR A 152 6.85 0.28 3.77
N MET A 153 6.52 1.55 3.49
CA MET A 153 7.49 2.53 2.98
C MET A 153 8.64 2.73 3.97
N ILE A 154 8.33 2.96 5.26
CA ILE A 154 9.32 3.14 6.31
C ILE A 154 10.24 1.93 6.41
N LEU A 155 9.68 0.71 6.47
CA LEU A 155 10.47 -0.52 6.61
C LEU A 155 11.36 -0.78 5.42
N THR A 156 10.87 -0.54 4.20
CA THR A 156 11.65 -0.72 2.97
C THR A 156 12.82 0.25 2.93
N ILE A 157 12.59 1.54 3.15
CA ILE A 157 13.65 2.56 3.18
C ILE A 157 14.64 2.27 4.31
N TYR A 158 14.15 1.97 5.51
CA TYR A 158 15.00 1.60 6.65
C TYR A 158 15.87 0.39 6.35
N SER A 159 15.35 -0.63 5.68
CA SER A 159 16.12 -1.84 5.34
C SER A 159 17.30 -1.56 4.40
N VAL A 160 17.17 -0.55 3.56
CA VAL A 160 18.25 -0.09 2.67
C VAL A 160 19.24 0.77 3.46
N LEU A 161 18.74 1.79 4.17
CA LEU A 161 19.58 2.72 4.94
C LEU A 161 20.42 2.01 6.03
N SER A 162 19.86 0.99 6.65
CA SER A 162 20.59 0.22 7.70
C SER A 162 21.73 -0.66 7.17
N LYS A 163 21.78 -0.88 5.85
CA LYS A 163 22.84 -1.66 5.18
C LYS A 163 23.88 -0.78 4.49
N LEU A 164 23.67 0.54 4.44
CA LEU A 164 24.64 1.46 3.88
C LEU A 164 25.89 1.49 4.76
N ASP A 165 27.04 1.25 4.14
CA ASP A 165 28.34 1.37 4.80
C ASP A 165 28.62 2.84 5.11
N GLY A 166 29.05 3.13 6.34
CA GLY A 166 29.44 4.48 6.76
C GLY A 166 30.54 5.08 5.91
N SER A 167 31.43 4.24 5.38
CA SER A 167 32.52 4.66 4.50
C SER A 167 32.03 5.34 3.21
N LEU A 168 30.84 5.01 2.71
CA LEU A 168 30.24 5.68 1.55
C LEU A 168 29.81 7.13 1.87
N ILE A 169 29.35 7.34 3.11
CA ILE A 169 28.96 8.68 3.56
C ILE A 169 30.22 9.54 3.78
N GLU A 170 31.23 8.98 4.44
CA GLU A 170 32.54 9.65 4.66
C GLU A 170 33.20 10.01 3.31
N ALA A 171 33.20 9.09 2.34
CA ALA A 171 33.74 9.37 1.01
C ALA A 171 32.95 10.47 0.25
N ALA A 172 31.64 10.57 0.47
CA ALA A 172 30.83 11.64 -0.13
C ALA A 172 31.09 13.00 0.54
N GLU A 173 31.33 13.02 1.86
CA GLU A 173 31.69 14.22 2.62
C GLU A 173 33.10 14.72 2.24
N ASP A 174 34.03 13.82 1.93
CA ASP A 174 35.39 14.16 1.48
C ASP A 174 35.45 14.80 0.05
N LEU A 175 34.39 14.56 -0.73
CA LEU A 175 34.26 15.11 -2.09
C LEU A 175 33.54 16.48 -2.13
N GLY A 176 33.07 17.00 -1.02
CA GLY A 176 32.42 18.33 -0.86
C GLY A 176 30.91 18.21 -0.92
#